data_9e40e88dfe90142b95dc62a49bbf6fc8
#
_entry.id   9e40e88dfe90142b95dc62a49bbf6fc8
#
_cell.length_a   1.000
_cell.length_b   1.000
_cell.length_c   1.000
_cell.angle_alpha   90.00
_cell.angle_beta   90.00
_cell.angle_gamma   90.00
#
_symmetry.space_group_name_H-M   'P 1'
#
loop_
_entity.id
_entity.type
_entity.pdbx_description
1 polymer ?
#
loop_
_entity_poly.entity_id
_entity_poly.type
_entity_poly.pdbx_seq_one_letter_code
_entity_poly.pdbx_strand_id
1 'polypeptide(L)'
;MNSEILKKYNTLLMESSFTPIPNCEQLSPAGNSWQLSPELGGGHYWLYAQKDLFDIKIHDFYFHNDFVLNFDIPEGISITRYDSISGEELNPYRRLSAGSIQTIVGGKQNYKAIIHKRIPIHSVGIEVFPAYYVDYLKKQYPDAYFDLPAAFQCVDQATDFPAMSKLLFEIENYRGEGVAAALFYEAKVTEAIALVVDNQKKQAAKNAHPLSKEDIAGLRDVTSYIADHYTFDIPLDRLASIACMSTSKLKTCFKRHTGCTVTEYIQGRRMSQAEHLLIDTDFTMGQIAQMIGYSTSSRFAELFKKNTGILPIEYRKIARKDQ
;
A
#
# COMPACT_ATOMS: atom_id res chain seq x y z
N MET A 1 24.15 3.85 -18.75
CA MET A 1 23.10 3.62 -19.77
C MET A 1 21.85 4.31 -19.30
N ASN A 2 21.35 5.32 -20.05
CA ASN A 2 20.14 6.06 -19.66
C ASN A 2 18.91 5.19 -19.95
N SER A 3 18.33 4.57 -18.93
CA SER A 3 17.00 3.94 -19.02
C SER A 3 15.95 5.00 -19.35
N GLU A 4 15.02 4.71 -20.27
CA GLU A 4 13.89 5.61 -20.57
C GLU A 4 13.00 5.80 -19.35
N ILE A 5 12.86 4.75 -18.54
CA ILE A 5 12.16 4.79 -17.25
C ILE A 5 12.77 5.87 -16.36
N LEU A 6 14.10 5.86 -16.17
CA LEU A 6 14.77 6.84 -15.33
C LEU A 6 14.57 8.27 -15.82
N LYS A 7 14.61 8.50 -17.13
CA LYS A 7 14.31 9.82 -17.73
C LYS A 7 12.89 10.28 -17.44
N LYS A 8 11.92 9.35 -17.62
CA LYS A 8 10.50 9.63 -17.35
C LYS A 8 10.27 9.98 -15.88
N TYR A 9 10.84 9.19 -14.96
CA TYR A 9 10.72 9.49 -13.53
C TYR A 9 11.42 10.79 -13.13
N ASN A 10 12.59 11.08 -13.70
CA ASN A 10 13.25 12.36 -13.44
C ASN A 10 12.36 13.54 -13.83
N THR A 11 11.73 13.49 -14.99
CA THR A 11 10.79 14.54 -15.42
C THR A 11 9.59 14.64 -14.48
N LEU A 12 8.94 13.51 -14.18
CA LEU A 12 7.78 13.45 -13.30
C LEU A 12 8.09 13.97 -11.88
N LEU A 13 9.24 13.57 -11.32
CA LEU A 13 9.66 14.01 -9.99
C LEU A 13 10.00 15.49 -9.96
N MET A 14 10.66 16.02 -11.00
CA MET A 14 10.92 17.47 -11.11
C MET A 14 9.63 18.28 -11.24
N GLU A 15 8.68 17.83 -12.05
CA GLU A 15 7.33 18.43 -12.14
C GLU A 15 6.58 18.35 -10.80
N SER A 16 6.85 17.34 -9.98
CA SER A 16 6.32 17.17 -8.64
C SER A 16 7.16 17.84 -7.55
N SER A 17 8.03 18.77 -7.93
CA SER A 17 8.89 19.56 -7.02
C SER A 17 9.91 18.74 -6.22
N PHE A 18 10.39 17.66 -6.79
CA PHE A 18 11.58 16.96 -6.32
C PHE A 18 12.81 17.40 -7.10
N THR A 19 13.92 17.63 -6.42
CA THR A 19 15.21 17.99 -7.03
C THR A 19 16.21 16.85 -6.88
N PRO A 20 16.95 16.49 -7.96
CA PRO A 20 18.00 15.48 -7.86
C PRO A 20 19.06 15.90 -6.84
N ILE A 21 19.51 14.94 -6.04
CA ILE A 21 20.61 15.13 -5.08
C ILE A 21 21.69 14.08 -5.30
N PRO A 22 22.97 14.35 -4.89
CA PRO A 22 23.98 13.33 -4.78
C PRO A 22 23.52 12.22 -3.84
N ASN A 23 24.12 11.05 -3.95
CA ASN A 23 23.75 9.88 -3.16
C ASN A 23 23.56 10.21 -1.68
N CYS A 24 22.38 9.85 -1.16
CA CYS A 24 22.07 9.94 0.25
C CYS A 24 22.73 8.76 0.97
N GLU A 25 23.54 9.02 2.02
CA GLU A 25 24.26 7.98 2.78
C GLU A 25 23.31 6.92 3.38
N GLN A 26 22.06 7.29 3.61
CA GLN A 26 21.03 6.40 4.18
C GLN A 26 20.45 5.42 3.15
N LEU A 27 20.67 5.65 1.85
CA LEU A 27 20.10 4.87 0.74
C LEU A 27 21.22 4.16 -0.06
N SER A 28 20.83 3.19 -0.87
CA SER A 28 21.81 2.47 -1.70
C SER A 28 22.45 3.40 -2.74
N PRO A 29 23.77 3.38 -2.89
CA PRO A 29 24.45 4.19 -3.91
C PRO A 29 24.19 3.72 -5.35
N ALA A 30 23.57 2.55 -5.53
CA ALA A 30 23.26 2.01 -6.85
C ALA A 30 22.12 2.74 -7.57
N GLY A 31 21.25 3.46 -6.83
CA GLY A 31 20.12 4.19 -7.37
C GLY A 31 20.37 5.69 -7.51
N ASN A 32 19.31 6.41 -7.82
CA ASN A 32 19.29 7.87 -7.91
C ASN A 32 18.39 8.42 -6.81
N SER A 33 18.77 9.55 -6.23
CA SER A 33 18.05 10.17 -5.12
C SER A 33 17.52 11.56 -5.52
N TRP A 34 16.36 11.89 -5.00
CA TRP A 34 15.74 13.22 -5.11
C TRP A 34 15.27 13.67 -3.74
N GLN A 35 15.33 14.94 -3.50
CA GLN A 35 14.82 15.59 -2.30
C GLN A 35 13.56 16.37 -2.63
N LEU A 36 12.52 16.24 -1.81
CA LEU A 36 11.32 17.04 -1.91
C LEU A 36 11.64 18.52 -1.59
N SER A 37 11.06 19.46 -2.36
CA SER A 37 11.20 20.89 -2.09
C SER A 37 10.81 21.22 -0.65
N PRO A 38 11.64 21.99 0.10
CA PRO A 38 11.33 22.40 1.47
C PRO A 38 10.02 23.18 1.62
N GLU A 39 9.53 23.80 0.54
CA GLU A 39 8.24 24.50 0.53
C GLU A 39 7.03 23.56 0.63
N LEU A 40 7.16 22.34 0.06
CA LEU A 40 6.10 21.34 0.05
C LEU A 40 6.21 20.32 1.19
N GLY A 41 7.43 20.06 1.69
CA GLY A 41 7.65 19.04 2.69
C GLY A 41 9.11 18.78 2.99
N GLY A 42 9.46 17.54 3.26
CA GLY A 42 10.83 17.13 3.49
C GLY A 42 11.03 15.64 3.24
N GLY A 43 12.29 15.23 3.08
CA GLY A 43 12.66 13.84 2.86
C GLY A 43 13.04 13.53 1.43
N HIS A 44 13.12 12.25 1.11
CA HIS A 44 13.80 11.75 -0.07
C HIS A 44 12.95 10.73 -0.84
N TYR A 45 13.15 10.72 -2.16
CA TYR A 45 12.69 9.68 -3.06
C TYR A 45 13.93 9.00 -3.64
N TRP A 46 13.99 7.68 -3.64
CA TRP A 46 15.07 6.92 -4.23
C TRP A 46 14.54 5.95 -5.28
N LEU A 47 15.26 5.83 -6.38
CA LEU A 47 14.89 4.96 -7.50
C LEU A 47 16.11 4.24 -8.05
N TYR A 48 16.01 2.93 -8.17
CA TYR A 48 16.88 2.09 -8.99
C TYR A 48 16.08 1.59 -10.19
N ALA A 49 16.58 1.76 -11.40
CA ALA A 49 15.96 1.26 -12.62
C ALA A 49 16.94 0.37 -13.40
N GLN A 50 16.52 -0.83 -13.77
CA GLN A 50 17.30 -1.74 -14.60
C GLN A 50 16.75 -1.80 -16.00
N LYS A 51 17.40 -1.07 -16.92
CA LYS A 51 16.93 -0.89 -18.30
C LYS A 51 15.47 -0.42 -18.28
N ASP A 52 14.63 -0.98 -19.14
CA ASP A 52 13.19 -0.71 -19.16
C ASP A 52 12.37 -1.95 -18.72
N LEU A 53 12.97 -2.76 -17.84
CA LEU A 53 12.41 -4.01 -17.35
C LEU A 53 11.68 -3.82 -16.02
N PHE A 54 12.34 -3.20 -15.06
CA PHE A 54 11.79 -2.97 -13.72
C PHE A 54 12.45 -1.78 -13.04
N ASP A 55 11.78 -1.27 -12.03
CA ASP A 55 12.35 -0.36 -11.06
C ASP A 55 12.08 -0.79 -9.62
N ILE A 56 12.84 -0.19 -8.71
CA ILE A 56 12.68 -0.32 -7.27
C ILE A 56 12.62 1.09 -6.70
N LYS A 57 11.64 1.37 -5.86
CA LYS A 57 11.38 2.67 -5.27
C LYS A 57 11.45 2.62 -3.75
N ILE A 58 12.05 3.63 -3.16
CA ILE A 58 11.97 3.88 -1.72
C ILE A 58 11.44 5.30 -1.54
N HIS A 59 10.35 5.42 -0.83
CA HIS A 59 9.76 6.68 -0.41
C HIS A 59 10.09 6.91 1.05
N ASP A 60 10.68 8.04 1.37
CA ASP A 60 10.96 8.48 2.73
C ASP A 60 10.81 10.00 2.79
N PHE A 61 9.56 10.48 2.72
CA PHE A 61 9.25 11.91 2.71
C PHE A 61 7.89 12.20 3.35
N TYR A 62 7.58 13.48 3.58
CA TYR A 62 6.29 13.95 4.08
C TYR A 62 5.94 15.28 3.43
N PHE A 63 4.65 15.60 3.38
CA PHE A 63 4.15 16.90 2.91
C PHE A 63 3.78 17.81 4.08
N HIS A 64 3.96 19.12 3.94
CA HIS A 64 3.55 20.12 4.95
C HIS A 64 2.03 20.27 5.03
N ASN A 65 1.34 20.13 3.88
CA ASN A 65 -0.12 20.20 3.75
C ASN A 65 -0.65 18.90 3.17
N ASP A 66 -1.98 18.69 3.27
CA ASP A 66 -2.61 17.57 2.58
C ASP A 66 -2.32 17.67 1.08
N PHE A 67 -1.91 16.56 0.50
CA PHE A 67 -1.47 16.53 -0.89
C PHE A 67 -2.35 15.61 -1.71
N VAL A 68 -2.92 16.15 -2.80
CA VAL A 68 -3.75 15.38 -3.73
C VAL A 68 -2.89 14.82 -4.85
N LEU A 69 -2.76 13.51 -4.86
CA LEU A 69 -2.21 12.78 -6.00
C LEU A 69 -3.31 12.59 -7.05
N ASN A 70 -3.03 12.93 -8.29
CA ASN A 70 -3.94 12.72 -9.41
C ASN A 70 -3.13 12.53 -10.70
N PHE A 71 -2.96 11.30 -11.13
CA PHE A 71 -2.20 10.96 -12.33
C PHE A 71 -2.70 9.67 -12.97
N ASP A 72 -2.45 9.52 -14.27
CA ASP A 72 -2.70 8.28 -14.97
C ASP A 72 -1.59 7.28 -14.67
N ILE A 73 -1.97 6.10 -14.18
CA ILE A 73 -1.01 5.05 -13.83
C ILE A 73 -0.36 4.54 -15.13
N PRO A 74 0.97 4.61 -15.25
CA PRO A 74 1.68 4.04 -16.38
C PRO A 74 1.40 2.54 -16.53
N GLU A 75 1.60 2.02 -17.73
CA GLU A 75 1.52 0.58 -17.94
C GLU A 75 2.64 -0.13 -17.20
N GLY A 76 2.26 -0.97 -16.25
CA GLY A 76 3.17 -1.66 -15.34
C GLY A 76 2.42 -2.35 -14.21
N ILE A 77 3.13 -3.10 -13.41
CA ILE A 77 2.58 -3.80 -12.24
C ILE A 77 3.50 -3.51 -11.07
N SER A 78 2.95 -2.99 -9.98
CA SER A 78 3.76 -2.72 -8.78
C SER A 78 3.28 -3.47 -7.55
N ILE A 79 4.22 -3.71 -6.64
CA ILE A 79 4.00 -4.24 -5.31
C ILE A 79 4.78 -3.39 -4.32
N THR A 80 4.11 -2.84 -3.33
CA THR A 80 4.67 -1.88 -2.38
C THR A 80 4.25 -2.23 -0.97
N ARG A 81 5.21 -2.19 -0.04
CA ARG A 81 4.98 -2.24 1.41
C ARG A 81 5.10 -0.83 1.96
N TYR A 82 4.12 -0.41 2.72
CA TYR A 82 4.17 0.82 3.50
C TYR A 82 4.46 0.52 4.97
N ASP A 83 5.54 1.08 5.52
CA ASP A 83 5.85 1.01 6.94
C ASP A 83 5.25 2.20 7.70
N SER A 84 5.06 3.32 7.00
CA SER A 84 4.31 4.49 7.47
C SER A 84 3.59 5.15 6.30
N ILE A 85 2.33 5.44 6.45
CA ILE A 85 1.51 6.26 5.53
C ILE A 85 0.21 6.65 6.22
N SER A 86 -0.35 7.79 5.84
CA SER A 86 -1.73 8.17 6.15
C SER A 86 -2.36 8.85 4.94
N GLY A 87 -3.52 8.36 4.53
CA GLY A 87 -4.23 8.88 3.37
C GLY A 87 -5.34 7.96 2.89
N GLU A 88 -6.00 8.40 1.83
CA GLU A 88 -7.09 7.65 1.20
C GLU A 88 -6.96 7.69 -0.32
N GLU A 89 -7.14 6.54 -0.95
CA GLU A 89 -7.45 6.48 -2.38
C GLU A 89 -8.92 6.79 -2.59
N LEU A 90 -9.23 7.52 -3.65
CA LEU A 90 -10.57 8.05 -3.87
C LEU A 90 -11.36 7.29 -4.94
N ASN A 91 -10.71 6.47 -5.75
CA ASN A 91 -11.39 5.77 -6.84
C ASN A 91 -10.77 4.40 -7.16
N PRO A 92 -11.30 3.29 -6.58
CA PRO A 92 -12.33 3.22 -5.55
C PRO A 92 -11.82 3.74 -4.20
N TYR A 93 -12.75 4.15 -3.33
CA TYR A 93 -12.35 4.59 -2.00
C TYR A 93 -11.72 3.44 -1.21
N ARG A 94 -10.48 3.65 -0.76
CA ARG A 94 -9.82 2.78 0.21
C ARG A 94 -8.82 3.58 1.04
N ARG A 95 -8.65 3.17 2.29
CA ARG A 95 -7.64 3.76 3.14
C ARG A 95 -6.25 3.23 2.77
N LEU A 96 -5.27 4.13 2.71
CA LEU A 96 -3.85 3.78 2.71
C LEU A 96 -3.43 3.49 4.16
N SER A 97 -2.83 2.35 4.41
CA SER A 97 -2.43 1.94 5.76
C SER A 97 -1.08 1.22 5.76
N ALA A 98 -0.31 1.44 6.83
CA ALA A 98 0.93 0.73 7.07
C ALA A 98 0.71 -0.77 7.33
N GLY A 99 1.74 -1.57 7.14
CA GLY A 99 1.75 -3.00 7.45
C GLY A 99 0.98 -3.89 6.47
N SER A 100 0.53 -3.34 5.33
CA SER A 100 -0.08 -4.12 4.25
C SER A 100 0.76 -4.04 2.97
N ILE A 101 0.65 -5.06 2.15
CA ILE A 101 1.16 -5.05 0.77
C ILE A 101 0.10 -4.43 -0.12
N GLN A 102 0.48 -3.44 -0.89
CA GLN A 102 -0.38 -2.85 -1.90
C GLN A 102 0.14 -3.19 -3.30
N THR A 103 -0.77 -3.51 -4.20
CA THR A 103 -0.44 -3.75 -5.59
C THR A 103 -1.24 -2.83 -6.50
N ILE A 104 -0.60 -2.38 -7.57
CA ILE A 104 -1.25 -1.58 -8.61
C ILE A 104 -0.98 -2.24 -9.95
N VAL A 105 -2.03 -2.44 -10.73
CA VAL A 105 -1.95 -2.84 -12.14
C VAL A 105 -2.34 -1.63 -12.97
N GLY A 106 -1.36 -1.03 -13.64
CA GLY A 106 -1.51 0.19 -14.42
C GLY A 106 -2.02 -0.02 -15.84
N GLY A 107 -2.08 1.08 -16.60
CA GLY A 107 -2.35 1.09 -18.03
C GLY A 107 -3.70 1.62 -18.48
N LYS A 108 -4.71 1.75 -17.62
CA LYS A 108 -6.04 2.26 -18.00
C LYS A 108 -6.79 3.00 -16.88
N GLN A 109 -6.14 3.24 -15.76
CA GLN A 109 -6.80 3.80 -14.58
C GLN A 109 -6.13 5.10 -14.15
N ASN A 110 -6.94 6.09 -13.81
CA ASN A 110 -6.48 7.28 -13.13
C ASN A 110 -6.38 6.97 -11.63
N TYR A 111 -5.23 7.26 -11.04
CA TYR A 111 -4.98 7.15 -9.60
C TYR A 111 -5.26 8.50 -8.95
N LYS A 112 -6.16 8.50 -7.98
CA LYS A 112 -6.46 9.68 -7.19
C LYS A 112 -6.43 9.33 -5.71
N ALA A 113 -5.59 10.05 -4.96
CA ALA A 113 -5.46 9.84 -3.51
C ALA A 113 -5.24 11.17 -2.80
N ILE A 114 -5.62 11.23 -1.54
CA ILE A 114 -5.25 12.29 -0.60
C ILE A 114 -4.23 11.71 0.35
N ILE A 115 -3.07 12.35 0.44
CA ILE A 115 -2.04 12.05 1.42
C ILE A 115 -2.12 13.09 2.53
N HIS A 116 -2.25 12.64 3.76
CA HIS A 116 -2.38 13.53 4.91
C HIS A 116 -1.05 14.20 5.25
N LYS A 117 -1.15 15.49 5.56
CA LYS A 117 -0.01 16.35 5.89
C LYS A 117 0.84 15.80 7.03
N ARG A 118 2.15 16.01 6.91
CA ARG A 118 3.17 15.81 7.95
C ARG A 118 3.36 14.37 8.42
N ILE A 119 2.57 13.43 7.96
CA ILE A 119 2.75 12.03 8.27
C ILE A 119 3.79 11.46 7.31
N PRO A 120 4.87 10.86 7.82
CA PRO A 120 5.89 10.27 6.97
C PRO A 120 5.31 9.19 6.06
N ILE A 121 5.62 9.28 4.78
CA ILE A 121 5.45 8.19 3.84
C ILE A 121 6.76 7.43 3.83
N HIS A 122 6.74 6.22 4.38
CA HIS A 122 7.88 5.32 4.31
C HIS A 122 7.45 4.04 3.63
N SER A 123 8.00 3.77 2.45
CA SER A 123 7.62 2.60 1.66
C SER A 123 8.74 2.09 0.77
N VAL A 124 8.68 0.80 0.49
CA VAL A 124 9.55 0.10 -0.46
C VAL A 124 8.69 -0.64 -1.46
N GLY A 125 8.96 -0.45 -2.75
CA GLY A 125 8.20 -1.07 -3.81
C GLY A 125 9.05 -1.53 -4.98
N ILE A 126 8.51 -2.51 -5.71
CA ILE A 126 9.01 -3.00 -6.98
C ILE A 126 7.95 -2.70 -8.03
N GLU A 127 8.35 -2.17 -9.17
CA GLU A 127 7.50 -2.06 -10.35
C GLU A 127 8.14 -2.81 -11.52
N VAL A 128 7.34 -3.64 -12.21
CA VAL A 128 7.76 -4.38 -13.40
C VAL A 128 6.94 -3.93 -14.60
N PHE A 129 7.61 -3.76 -15.73
CA PHE A 129 7.01 -3.24 -16.95
C PHE A 129 6.71 -4.35 -17.97
N PRO A 130 5.85 -4.11 -18.96
CA PRO A 130 5.50 -5.10 -19.99
C PRO A 130 6.70 -5.76 -20.63
N ALA A 131 7.78 -5.03 -20.90
CA ALA A 131 9.03 -5.58 -21.43
C ALA A 131 9.63 -6.71 -20.56
N TYR A 132 9.39 -6.68 -19.25
CA TYR A 132 9.82 -7.75 -18.36
C TYR A 132 8.91 -8.99 -18.45
N TYR A 133 7.60 -8.82 -18.29
CA TYR A 133 6.70 -9.97 -18.15
C TYR A 133 6.11 -10.46 -19.49
N VAL A 134 5.99 -9.60 -20.50
CA VAL A 134 5.52 -10.01 -21.84
C VAL A 134 6.67 -10.55 -22.68
N ASP A 135 7.84 -9.89 -22.66
CA ASP A 135 8.94 -10.23 -23.56
C ASP A 135 10.01 -11.09 -22.88
N TYR A 136 10.61 -10.60 -21.76
CA TYR A 136 11.74 -11.26 -21.11
C TYR A 136 11.33 -12.60 -20.47
N LEU A 137 10.31 -12.63 -19.63
CA LEU A 137 9.87 -13.87 -18.97
C LEU A 137 9.31 -14.89 -19.97
N LYS A 138 8.60 -14.45 -20.99
CA LYS A 138 8.08 -15.34 -22.02
C LYS A 138 9.18 -16.02 -22.84
N LYS A 139 10.29 -15.34 -23.08
CA LYS A 139 11.48 -15.94 -23.73
C LYS A 139 12.18 -16.97 -22.83
N GLN A 140 12.22 -16.73 -21.53
CA GLN A 140 12.84 -17.64 -20.59
C GLN A 140 11.98 -18.88 -20.30
N TYR A 141 10.65 -18.73 -20.32
CA TYR A 141 9.67 -19.75 -19.96
C TYR A 141 8.56 -19.85 -21.02
N PRO A 142 8.86 -20.27 -22.26
CA PRO A 142 7.91 -20.21 -23.38
C PRO A 142 6.66 -21.07 -23.18
N ASP A 143 6.77 -22.17 -22.45
CA ASP A 143 5.67 -23.11 -22.19
C ASP A 143 4.91 -22.79 -20.91
N ALA A 144 5.35 -21.80 -20.13
CA ALA A 144 4.69 -21.41 -18.90
C ALA A 144 3.61 -20.36 -19.16
N TYR A 145 2.36 -20.68 -18.80
CA TYR A 145 1.30 -19.69 -18.76
C TYR A 145 1.16 -19.14 -17.32
N PHE A 146 1.31 -17.84 -17.20
CA PHE A 146 0.96 -17.12 -15.98
C PHE A 146 0.43 -15.72 -16.31
N ASP A 147 -0.67 -15.35 -15.65
CA ASP A 147 -1.23 -14.02 -15.73
C ASP A 147 -0.65 -13.20 -14.55
N LEU A 148 0.41 -12.46 -14.83
CA LEU A 148 1.12 -11.72 -13.80
C LEU A 148 0.26 -10.58 -13.21
N PRO A 149 -0.50 -9.78 -14.01
CA PRO A 149 -1.46 -8.83 -13.47
C PRO A 149 -2.45 -9.45 -12.49
N ALA A 150 -3.08 -10.56 -12.84
CA ALA A 150 -4.00 -11.25 -11.94
C ALA A 150 -3.30 -11.80 -10.69
N ALA A 151 -2.06 -12.26 -10.81
CA ALA A 151 -1.28 -12.74 -9.67
C ALA A 151 -0.99 -11.62 -8.66
N PHE A 152 -0.62 -10.43 -9.12
CA PHE A 152 -0.41 -9.26 -8.27
C PHE A 152 -1.71 -8.80 -7.60
N GLN A 153 -2.82 -8.77 -8.32
CA GLN A 153 -4.14 -8.45 -7.74
C GLN A 153 -4.54 -9.41 -6.63
N CYS A 154 -4.14 -10.69 -6.70
CA CYS A 154 -4.45 -11.66 -5.65
C CYS A 154 -3.75 -11.38 -4.31
N VAL A 155 -2.67 -10.62 -4.28
CA VAL A 155 -1.93 -10.26 -3.06
C VAL A 155 -2.18 -8.83 -2.60
N ASP A 156 -3.02 -8.07 -3.30
CA ASP A 156 -3.39 -6.72 -2.89
C ASP A 156 -4.04 -6.72 -1.51
N GLN A 157 -3.67 -5.75 -0.68
CA GLN A 157 -4.09 -5.62 0.72
C GLN A 157 -3.69 -6.80 1.62
N ALA A 158 -2.74 -7.64 1.22
CA ALA A 158 -2.28 -8.73 2.07
C ALA A 158 -1.57 -8.18 3.32
N THR A 159 -2.11 -8.51 4.50
CA THR A 159 -1.50 -8.18 5.81
C THR A 159 -0.63 -9.31 6.34
N ASP A 160 -0.69 -10.48 5.72
CA ASP A 160 0.07 -11.68 6.08
C ASP A 160 0.80 -12.23 4.85
N PHE A 161 1.93 -11.59 4.53
CA PHE A 161 2.85 -12.03 3.48
C PHE A 161 4.30 -11.86 3.94
N PRO A 162 4.72 -12.62 4.98
CA PRO A 162 6.01 -12.40 5.63
C PRO A 162 7.21 -12.60 4.70
N ALA A 163 7.13 -13.53 3.73
CA ALA A 163 8.20 -13.73 2.75
C ALA A 163 8.42 -12.47 1.88
N MET A 164 7.35 -11.83 1.40
CA MET A 164 7.43 -10.59 0.63
C MET A 164 7.92 -9.43 1.50
N SER A 165 7.42 -9.31 2.73
CA SER A 165 7.86 -8.27 3.66
C SER A 165 9.35 -8.37 3.97
N LYS A 166 9.87 -9.60 4.16
CA LYS A 166 11.30 -9.87 4.34
C LYS A 166 12.11 -9.47 3.12
N LEU A 167 11.65 -9.86 1.93
CA LEU A 167 12.30 -9.52 0.66
C LEU A 167 12.41 -8.00 0.47
N LEU A 168 11.33 -7.25 0.69
CA LEU A 168 11.33 -5.79 0.57
C LEU A 168 12.22 -5.13 1.63
N PHE A 169 12.27 -5.66 2.85
CA PHE A 169 13.22 -5.22 3.88
C PHE A 169 14.69 -5.46 3.47
N GLU A 170 15.01 -6.58 2.83
CA GLU A 170 16.36 -6.86 2.33
C GLU A 170 16.74 -5.89 1.20
N ILE A 171 15.82 -5.55 0.30
CA ILE A 171 16.01 -4.53 -0.74
C ILE A 171 16.33 -3.16 -0.12
N GLU A 172 15.56 -2.72 0.84
CA GLU A 172 15.71 -1.44 1.51
C GLU A 172 17.08 -1.26 2.17
N ASN A 173 17.58 -2.34 2.78
CA ASN A 173 18.82 -2.33 3.55
C ASN A 173 20.06 -2.70 2.75
N TYR A 174 19.92 -2.98 1.46
CA TYR A 174 21.06 -3.31 0.61
C TYR A 174 21.87 -2.07 0.25
N ARG A 175 23.21 -2.20 0.34
CA ARG A 175 24.15 -1.08 0.11
C ARG A 175 25.28 -1.41 -0.89
N GLY A 176 25.14 -2.50 -1.64
CA GLY A 176 26.10 -2.85 -2.68
C GLY A 176 26.03 -1.95 -3.90
N GLU A 177 27.06 -2.01 -4.73
CA GLU A 177 27.24 -1.14 -5.89
C GLU A 177 27.53 -1.95 -7.17
N GLY A 178 27.46 -1.27 -8.32
CA GLY A 178 27.87 -1.80 -9.61
C GLY A 178 27.15 -3.09 -10.00
N VAL A 179 27.91 -4.07 -10.48
CA VAL A 179 27.38 -5.37 -10.94
C VAL A 179 26.73 -6.15 -9.80
N ALA A 180 27.27 -6.05 -8.59
CA ALA A 180 26.72 -6.74 -7.43
C ALA A 180 25.30 -6.24 -7.12
N ALA A 181 25.07 -4.94 -7.19
CA ALA A 181 23.73 -4.36 -7.02
C ALA A 181 22.77 -4.79 -8.15
N ALA A 182 23.23 -4.79 -9.39
CA ALA A 182 22.40 -5.21 -10.51
C ALA A 182 21.94 -6.67 -10.36
N LEU A 183 22.85 -7.58 -9.99
CA LEU A 183 22.53 -8.99 -9.75
C LEU A 183 21.60 -9.17 -8.54
N PHE A 184 21.85 -8.43 -7.46
CA PHE A 184 21.02 -8.49 -6.26
C PHE A 184 19.57 -8.06 -6.55
N TYR A 185 19.38 -6.89 -7.17
CA TYR A 185 18.03 -6.38 -7.45
C TYR A 185 17.29 -7.23 -8.48
N GLU A 186 17.98 -7.74 -9.51
CA GLU A 186 17.38 -8.67 -10.48
C GLU A 186 16.92 -9.97 -9.81
N ALA A 187 17.74 -10.54 -8.92
CA ALA A 187 17.37 -11.72 -8.15
C ALA A 187 16.16 -11.45 -7.25
N LYS A 188 16.09 -10.28 -6.56
CA LYS A 188 14.98 -9.91 -5.69
C LYS A 188 13.68 -9.67 -6.46
N VAL A 189 13.73 -9.05 -7.62
CA VAL A 189 12.55 -8.89 -8.49
C VAL A 189 12.04 -10.25 -8.97
N THR A 190 12.93 -11.14 -9.38
CA THR A 190 12.57 -12.50 -9.80
C THR A 190 11.96 -13.29 -8.62
N GLU A 191 12.54 -13.20 -7.43
CA GLU A 191 12.01 -13.82 -6.20
C GLU A 191 10.60 -13.27 -5.86
N ALA A 192 10.40 -11.94 -5.94
CA ALA A 192 9.10 -11.32 -5.69
C ALA A 192 8.02 -11.87 -6.63
N ILE A 193 8.31 -11.98 -7.93
CA ILE A 193 7.40 -12.54 -8.92
C ILE A 193 7.08 -14.01 -8.59
N ALA A 194 8.08 -14.81 -8.26
CA ALA A 194 7.88 -16.21 -7.89
C ALA A 194 6.96 -16.36 -6.67
N LEU A 195 7.15 -15.52 -5.63
CA LEU A 195 6.30 -15.49 -4.44
C LEU A 195 4.84 -15.13 -4.77
N VAL A 196 4.61 -14.15 -5.65
CA VAL A 196 3.27 -13.73 -6.05
C VAL A 196 2.57 -14.82 -6.87
N VAL A 197 3.26 -15.41 -7.84
CA VAL A 197 2.73 -16.49 -8.70
C VAL A 197 2.40 -17.74 -7.87
N ASP A 198 3.26 -18.11 -6.92
CA ASP A 198 3.01 -19.24 -6.00
C ASP A 198 1.80 -18.96 -5.09
N ASN A 199 1.67 -17.73 -4.60
CA ASN A 199 0.51 -17.32 -3.80
C ASN A 199 -0.79 -17.40 -4.62
N GLN A 200 -0.80 -16.95 -5.87
CA GLN A 200 -1.96 -17.07 -6.76
C GLN A 200 -2.42 -18.53 -6.91
N LYS A 201 -1.48 -19.45 -7.14
CA LYS A 201 -1.79 -20.89 -7.26
C LYS A 201 -2.42 -21.43 -5.98
N LYS A 202 -1.89 -21.06 -4.82
CA LYS A 202 -2.43 -21.48 -3.51
C LYS A 202 -3.84 -20.91 -3.27
N GLN A 203 -4.09 -19.66 -3.70
CA GLN A 203 -5.41 -19.03 -3.58
C GLN A 203 -6.41 -19.58 -4.60
N ALA A 204 -6.01 -19.83 -5.84
CA ALA A 204 -6.88 -20.42 -6.86
C ALA A 204 -7.41 -21.80 -6.42
N ALA A 205 -6.56 -22.61 -5.78
CA ALA A 205 -6.98 -23.89 -5.19
C ALA A 205 -8.02 -23.74 -4.07
N LYS A 206 -8.06 -22.59 -3.36
CA LYS A 206 -9.02 -22.27 -2.30
C LYS A 206 -10.31 -21.61 -2.81
N ASN A 207 -10.29 -20.96 -3.99
CA ASN A 207 -11.33 -20.04 -4.47
C ASN A 207 -12.05 -20.55 -5.73
N ALA A 208 -12.46 -21.81 -5.77
CA ALA A 208 -13.02 -22.47 -6.96
C ALA A 208 -14.33 -21.87 -7.54
N HIS A 209 -15.01 -20.90 -6.87
CA HIS A 209 -16.29 -20.35 -7.34
C HIS A 209 -16.32 -18.81 -7.33
N PRO A 210 -16.71 -18.14 -8.45
CA PRO A 210 -16.89 -16.69 -8.50
C PRO A 210 -18.01 -16.24 -7.53
N LEU A 211 -17.92 -14.98 -7.03
CA LEU A 211 -19.00 -14.38 -6.25
C LEU A 211 -20.21 -14.16 -7.16
N SER A 212 -21.40 -14.52 -6.68
CA SER A 212 -22.64 -14.23 -7.41
C SER A 212 -23.00 -12.74 -7.31
N LYS A 213 -23.91 -12.27 -8.16
CA LYS A 213 -24.41 -10.88 -8.10
C LYS A 213 -25.09 -10.60 -6.77
N GLU A 214 -25.82 -11.58 -6.25
CA GLU A 214 -26.49 -11.54 -4.94
C GLU A 214 -25.45 -11.45 -3.80
N ASP A 215 -24.36 -12.21 -3.89
CA ASP A 215 -23.28 -12.13 -2.92
C ASP A 215 -22.64 -10.73 -2.91
N ILE A 216 -22.38 -10.15 -4.07
CA ILE A 216 -21.82 -8.80 -4.18
C ILE A 216 -22.78 -7.74 -3.62
N ALA A 217 -24.09 -7.86 -3.89
CA ALA A 217 -25.09 -6.96 -3.33
C ALA A 217 -25.13 -7.05 -1.79
N GLY A 218 -25.21 -8.26 -1.24
CA GLY A 218 -25.19 -8.46 0.21
C GLY A 218 -23.91 -7.94 0.88
N LEU A 219 -22.75 -8.05 0.21
CA LEU A 219 -21.49 -7.48 0.72
C LEU A 219 -21.48 -5.95 0.71
N ARG A 220 -22.11 -5.31 -0.28
CA ARG A 220 -22.32 -3.85 -0.28
C ARG A 220 -23.17 -3.39 0.90
N ASP A 221 -24.27 -4.12 1.18
CA ASP A 221 -25.13 -3.80 2.32
C ASP A 221 -24.37 -3.94 3.65
N VAL A 222 -23.51 -4.96 3.76
CA VAL A 222 -22.63 -5.14 4.92
C VAL A 222 -21.64 -3.98 5.06
N THR A 223 -20.99 -3.55 3.98
CA THR A 223 -20.03 -2.43 4.05
C THR A 223 -20.72 -1.11 4.39
N SER A 224 -21.92 -0.88 3.88
CA SER A 224 -22.74 0.29 4.25
C SER A 224 -23.14 0.25 5.72
N TYR A 225 -23.61 -0.90 6.22
CA TYR A 225 -23.94 -1.06 7.63
C TYR A 225 -22.74 -0.82 8.55
N ILE A 226 -21.55 -1.34 8.18
CA ILE A 226 -20.32 -1.09 8.93
C ILE A 226 -19.98 0.42 8.92
N ALA A 227 -20.14 1.11 7.79
CA ALA A 227 -19.85 2.54 7.70
C ALA A 227 -20.70 3.39 8.69
N ASP A 228 -21.93 2.97 8.97
CA ASP A 228 -22.81 3.67 9.89
C ASP A 228 -22.63 3.24 11.36
N HIS A 229 -22.07 2.05 11.61
CA HIS A 229 -22.08 1.43 12.95
C HIS A 229 -20.70 1.03 13.48
N TYR A 230 -19.58 1.39 12.80
CA TYR A 230 -18.21 0.93 13.13
C TYR A 230 -17.77 1.26 14.56
N THR A 231 -18.36 2.26 15.21
CA THR A 231 -18.04 2.63 16.59
C THR A 231 -18.59 1.65 17.64
N PHE A 232 -19.58 0.85 17.25
CA PHE A 232 -20.19 -0.17 18.12
C PHE A 232 -19.52 -1.52 17.93
N ASP A 233 -19.78 -2.44 18.87
CA ASP A 233 -19.47 -3.85 18.66
C ASP A 233 -20.48 -4.43 17.65
N ILE A 234 -19.97 -4.94 16.53
CA ILE A 234 -20.82 -5.49 15.46
C ILE A 234 -20.62 -7.01 15.44
N PRO A 235 -21.61 -7.78 15.93
CA PRO A 235 -21.54 -9.24 15.87
C PRO A 235 -21.51 -9.72 14.42
N LEU A 236 -20.66 -10.72 14.16
CA LEU A 236 -20.50 -11.30 12.82
C LEU A 236 -21.82 -11.89 12.30
N ASP A 237 -22.64 -12.47 13.20
CA ASP A 237 -23.95 -13.03 12.84
C ASP A 237 -24.92 -11.96 12.32
N ARG A 238 -24.84 -10.73 12.86
CA ARG A 238 -25.62 -9.60 12.36
C ARG A 238 -25.24 -9.27 10.90
N LEU A 239 -23.95 -9.21 10.62
CA LEU A 239 -23.46 -8.95 9.26
C LEU A 239 -23.79 -10.11 8.30
N ALA A 240 -23.73 -11.33 8.77
CA ALA A 240 -24.12 -12.51 8.01
C ALA A 240 -25.62 -12.47 7.64
N SER A 241 -26.47 -12.06 8.59
CA SER A 241 -27.91 -11.88 8.33
C SER A 241 -28.18 -10.78 7.29
N ILE A 242 -27.45 -9.65 7.35
CA ILE A 242 -27.58 -8.55 6.37
C ILE A 242 -27.22 -9.04 4.96
N ALA A 243 -26.15 -9.83 4.84
CA ALA A 243 -25.71 -10.38 3.56
C ALA A 243 -26.53 -11.59 3.09
N CYS A 244 -27.50 -12.08 3.87
CA CYS A 244 -28.20 -13.34 3.62
C CYS A 244 -27.23 -14.52 3.44
N MET A 245 -26.15 -14.58 4.25
CA MET A 245 -25.09 -15.59 4.19
C MET A 245 -24.93 -16.29 5.54
N SER A 246 -24.32 -17.49 5.53
CA SER A 246 -23.71 -18.03 6.75
C SER A 246 -22.47 -17.21 7.15
N THR A 247 -22.11 -17.22 8.44
CA THR A 247 -20.92 -16.52 8.93
C THR A 247 -19.63 -16.99 8.24
N SER A 248 -19.52 -18.28 7.93
CA SER A 248 -18.37 -18.84 7.21
C SER A 248 -18.31 -18.33 5.76
N LYS A 249 -19.46 -18.30 5.06
CA LYS A 249 -19.56 -17.75 3.71
C LYS A 249 -19.25 -16.26 3.71
N LEU A 250 -19.82 -15.51 4.66
CA LEU A 250 -19.54 -14.08 4.79
C LEU A 250 -18.03 -13.83 4.95
N LYS A 251 -17.34 -14.46 5.87
CA LYS A 251 -15.88 -14.29 6.07
C LYS A 251 -15.10 -14.48 4.77
N THR A 252 -15.40 -15.56 4.05
CA THR A 252 -14.70 -15.90 2.81
C THR A 252 -15.03 -14.90 1.69
N CYS A 253 -16.31 -14.59 1.47
CA CYS A 253 -16.76 -13.70 0.41
C CYS A 253 -16.34 -12.26 0.69
N PHE A 254 -16.42 -11.80 1.96
CA PHE A 254 -16.02 -10.46 2.35
C PHE A 254 -14.54 -10.22 2.10
N LYS A 255 -13.65 -11.13 2.61
CA LYS A 255 -12.21 -11.03 2.36
C LYS A 255 -11.88 -11.04 0.87
N ARG A 256 -12.62 -11.82 0.07
CA ARG A 256 -12.43 -11.90 -1.38
C ARG A 256 -12.89 -10.64 -2.12
N HIS A 257 -13.94 -9.97 -1.60
CA HIS A 257 -14.51 -8.76 -2.20
C HIS A 257 -13.75 -7.48 -1.80
N THR A 258 -13.34 -7.37 -0.54
CA THR A 258 -12.74 -6.15 0.03
C THR A 258 -11.21 -6.23 0.18
N GLY A 259 -10.61 -7.40 -0.04
CA GLY A 259 -9.18 -7.65 0.18
C GLY A 259 -8.80 -7.92 1.64
N CYS A 260 -9.65 -7.58 2.62
CA CYS A 260 -9.37 -7.72 4.05
C CYS A 260 -10.49 -8.44 4.80
N THR A 261 -10.22 -8.87 6.03
CA THR A 261 -11.27 -9.46 6.89
C THR A 261 -12.25 -8.38 7.37
N VAL A 262 -13.44 -8.80 7.80
CA VAL A 262 -14.44 -7.90 8.42
C VAL A 262 -13.85 -7.11 9.58
N THR A 263 -13.05 -7.75 10.43
CA THR A 263 -12.41 -7.10 11.58
C THR A 263 -11.40 -6.04 11.14
N GLU A 264 -10.55 -6.34 10.17
CA GLU A 264 -9.59 -5.37 9.60
C GLU A 264 -10.31 -4.20 8.93
N TYR A 265 -11.41 -4.46 8.23
CA TYR A 265 -12.22 -3.41 7.61
C TYR A 265 -12.81 -2.45 8.65
N ILE A 266 -13.42 -2.98 9.73
CA ILE A 266 -13.95 -2.17 10.84
C ILE A 266 -12.81 -1.37 11.51
N GLN A 267 -11.68 -2.02 11.77
CA GLN A 267 -10.50 -1.34 12.34
C GLN A 267 -10.01 -0.20 11.44
N GLY A 268 -9.94 -0.41 10.13
CA GLY A 268 -9.57 0.63 9.17
C GLY A 268 -10.49 1.84 9.26
N ARG A 269 -11.82 1.65 9.31
CA ARG A 269 -12.80 2.74 9.47
C ARG A 269 -12.60 3.51 10.79
N ARG A 270 -12.36 2.78 11.89
CA ARG A 270 -12.07 3.40 13.19
C ARG A 270 -10.79 4.22 13.17
N MET A 271 -9.74 3.74 12.49
CA MET A 271 -8.48 4.46 12.39
C MET A 271 -8.60 5.73 11.55
N SER A 272 -9.31 5.70 10.41
CA SER A 272 -9.59 6.92 9.62
C SER A 272 -10.27 7.99 10.47
N GLN A 273 -11.31 7.60 11.24
CA GLN A 273 -11.96 8.56 12.13
C GLN A 273 -11.05 9.06 13.25
N ALA A 274 -10.15 8.20 13.78
CA ALA A 274 -9.18 8.61 14.79
C ALA A 274 -8.23 9.68 14.28
N GLU A 275 -7.78 9.59 13.02
CA GLU A 275 -6.90 10.59 12.40
C GLU A 275 -7.57 11.96 12.35
N HIS A 276 -8.82 12.03 11.90
CA HIS A 276 -9.59 13.27 11.91
C HIS A 276 -9.72 13.85 13.33
N LEU A 277 -10.11 13.02 14.30
CA LEU A 277 -10.24 13.47 15.70
C LEU A 277 -8.90 13.93 16.30
N LEU A 278 -7.79 13.29 15.94
CA LEU A 278 -6.46 13.69 16.40
C LEU A 278 -6.04 15.06 15.86
N ILE A 279 -6.45 15.39 14.61
CA ILE A 279 -6.12 16.65 13.96
C ILE A 279 -7.07 17.76 14.41
N ASP A 280 -8.36 17.50 14.40
CA ASP A 280 -9.40 18.53 14.45
C ASP A 280 -9.92 18.82 15.86
N THR A 281 -9.54 18.00 16.88
CA THR A 281 -10.09 18.13 18.23
C THR A 281 -9.03 18.01 19.33
N ASP A 282 -9.27 18.66 20.46
CA ASP A 282 -8.42 18.56 21.67
C ASP A 282 -8.78 17.38 22.59
N PHE A 283 -9.58 16.44 22.09
CA PHE A 283 -9.93 15.27 22.87
C PHE A 283 -8.69 14.49 23.34
N THR A 284 -8.74 14.00 24.56
CA THR A 284 -7.70 13.11 25.08
C THR A 284 -7.66 11.80 24.32
N MET A 285 -6.54 11.08 24.39
CA MET A 285 -6.41 9.75 23.77
C MET A 285 -7.48 8.77 24.24
N GLY A 286 -7.91 8.90 25.51
CA GLY A 286 -9.00 8.10 26.09
C GLY A 286 -10.35 8.44 25.48
N GLN A 287 -10.65 9.72 25.30
CA GLN A 287 -11.89 10.17 24.68
C GLN A 287 -11.96 9.73 23.21
N ILE A 288 -10.89 9.90 22.45
CA ILE A 288 -10.82 9.43 21.07
C ILE A 288 -11.04 7.91 21.01
N ALA A 289 -10.34 7.15 21.86
CA ALA A 289 -10.52 5.70 21.91
C ALA A 289 -11.98 5.30 22.10
N GLN A 290 -12.67 5.92 23.04
CA GLN A 290 -14.10 5.67 23.29
C GLN A 290 -14.98 6.05 22.10
N MET A 291 -14.75 7.21 21.48
CA MET A 291 -15.54 7.70 20.33
C MET A 291 -15.44 6.79 19.11
N ILE A 292 -14.30 6.12 18.93
CA ILE A 292 -14.08 5.20 17.81
C ILE A 292 -14.33 3.73 18.18
N GLY A 293 -14.87 3.46 19.37
CA GLY A 293 -15.31 2.13 19.80
C GLY A 293 -14.23 1.24 20.42
N TYR A 294 -13.22 1.83 21.09
CA TYR A 294 -12.26 1.11 21.91
C TYR A 294 -12.45 1.40 23.40
N SER A 295 -12.39 0.36 24.21
CA SER A 295 -12.54 0.47 25.66
C SER A 295 -11.34 1.07 26.36
N THR A 296 -10.13 1.02 25.75
CA THR A 296 -8.90 1.54 26.35
C THR A 296 -8.05 2.31 25.34
N SER A 297 -7.38 3.36 25.81
CA SER A 297 -6.42 4.13 25.03
C SER A 297 -5.20 3.29 24.62
N SER A 298 -4.79 2.31 25.43
CA SER A 298 -3.66 1.43 25.13
C SER A 298 -3.93 0.57 23.89
N ARG A 299 -5.11 -0.06 23.82
CA ARG A 299 -5.51 -0.86 22.66
C ARG A 299 -5.67 -0.01 21.43
N PHE A 300 -6.23 1.20 21.56
CA PHE A 300 -6.27 2.17 20.47
C PHE A 300 -4.87 2.52 19.98
N ALA A 301 -3.94 2.88 20.88
CA ALA A 301 -2.59 3.28 20.51
C ALA A 301 -1.81 2.17 19.80
N GLU A 302 -1.93 0.92 20.26
CA GLU A 302 -1.33 -0.25 19.61
C GLU A 302 -1.81 -0.43 18.16
N LEU A 303 -3.14 -0.41 17.97
CA LEU A 303 -3.75 -0.60 16.66
C LEU A 303 -3.50 0.59 15.73
N PHE A 304 -3.51 1.81 16.27
CA PHE A 304 -3.19 3.01 15.52
C PHE A 304 -1.74 2.96 15.01
N LYS A 305 -0.78 2.65 15.89
CA LYS A 305 0.62 2.48 15.49
C LYS A 305 0.79 1.38 14.44
N LYS A 306 0.07 0.26 14.59
CA LYS A 306 0.10 -0.82 13.58
C LYS A 306 -0.41 -0.34 12.21
N ASN A 307 -1.39 0.59 12.17
CA ASN A 307 -2.01 1.08 10.93
C ASN A 307 -1.26 2.25 10.28
N THR A 308 -0.64 3.12 11.08
CA THR A 308 -0.01 4.37 10.58
C THR A 308 1.52 4.36 10.68
N GLY A 309 2.10 3.40 11.40
CA GLY A 309 3.52 3.32 11.70
C GLY A 309 3.95 4.12 12.94
N ILE A 310 3.16 5.08 13.42
CA ILE A 310 3.49 5.98 14.55
C ILE A 310 2.40 5.99 15.62
N LEU A 311 2.75 6.43 16.84
CA LEU A 311 1.79 6.52 17.95
C LEU A 311 0.79 7.67 17.75
N PRO A 312 -0.45 7.56 18.28
CA PRO A 312 -1.46 8.62 18.12
C PRO A 312 -1.00 9.99 18.66
N ILE A 313 -0.25 9.99 19.74
CA ILE A 313 0.29 11.23 20.34
C ILE A 313 1.36 11.88 19.46
N GLU A 314 2.19 11.06 18.82
CA GLU A 314 3.18 11.50 17.84
C GLU A 314 2.49 12.03 16.58
N TYR A 315 1.48 11.30 16.10
CA TYR A 315 0.65 11.70 14.97
C TYR A 315 0.04 13.08 15.21
N ARG A 316 -0.63 13.29 16.34
CA ARG A 316 -1.19 14.61 16.72
C ARG A 316 -0.14 15.71 16.75
N LYS A 317 1.00 15.44 17.40
CA LYS A 317 2.10 16.42 17.52
C LYS A 317 2.65 16.81 16.15
N ILE A 318 2.82 15.85 15.26
CA ILE A 318 3.36 16.08 13.92
C ILE A 318 2.33 16.82 13.06
N ALA A 319 1.07 16.39 13.08
CA ALA A 319 0.00 16.96 12.25
C ALA A 319 -0.40 18.39 12.65
N ARG A 320 -0.14 18.81 13.92
CA ARG A 320 -0.51 20.14 14.45
C ARG A 320 0.66 21.09 14.68
N LYS A 321 1.88 20.76 14.27
CA LYS A 321 3.11 21.47 14.68
C LYS A 321 3.17 22.98 14.34
N ASP A 322 2.20 23.51 13.56
CA ASP A 322 2.12 24.93 13.17
C ASP A 322 0.69 25.51 13.25
N GLN A 323 -0.09 25.09 14.23
CA GLN A 323 -1.33 25.80 14.62
C GLN A 323 -1.02 26.81 15.72
#